data_8444c2e9c042486cbd5172898397b27e
#
_entry.id   8444c2e9c042486cbd5172898397b27e
#
_cell.length_a   1.000
_cell.length_b   1.000
_cell.length_c   1.000
_cell.angle_alpha   90.00
_cell.angle_beta   90.00
_cell.angle_gamma   90.00
#
_symmetry.space_group_name_H-M   'P 1'
#
loop_
_entity.id
_entity.type
_entity.pdbx_description
1 polymer ?
#
loop_
_entity_poly.entity_id
_entity_poly.type
_entity_poly.pdbx_seq_one_letter_code
_entity_poly.pdbx_strand_id
1 'polypeptide(L)'
;MHRTLTLLLTTVLGSPLSGLAASLTLTLTDQDGRPVDDAVVYITSINGEGRTPMPQTVEVDQINEAFVPHVRATTVGSLVNFPNSDHVRHHVYSFSEAKTFEVPLYSGVPTEPTLFDKAGLVTLGCNIHDHMLGYILVLDTPWFAEVRGGSARIDDIPAGQLAVEIWHPRLLGPETIQRTLGVGTDDFASLTEHVELRPERTVRRAPRRGSSRY
;
A
#
# COMPACT_ATOMS: atom_id res chain seq x y z
N MET A 1 25.92 65.55 -30.89
CA MET A 1 24.82 65.26 -29.92
C MET A 1 24.34 63.82 -30.13
N HIS A 2 24.87 62.87 -29.32
CA HIS A 2 24.51 61.45 -29.39
C HIS A 2 23.52 61.19 -28.25
N ARG A 3 22.27 60.81 -28.61
CA ARG A 3 21.25 60.38 -27.62
C ARG A 3 21.35 58.83 -27.46
N THR A 4 21.78 58.43 -26.30
CA THR A 4 21.80 57.03 -25.91
C THR A 4 20.41 56.60 -25.49
N LEU A 5 19.82 55.62 -26.20
CA LEU A 5 18.51 55.06 -25.87
C LEU A 5 18.73 53.85 -24.93
N THR A 6 18.38 53.99 -23.67
CA THR A 6 18.46 52.93 -22.68
C THR A 6 17.21 52.09 -22.75
N LEU A 7 17.35 50.85 -23.19
CA LEU A 7 16.29 49.85 -23.24
C LEU A 7 16.12 49.18 -21.87
N LEU A 8 15.04 49.46 -21.15
CA LEU A 8 14.70 48.78 -19.91
C LEU A 8 14.07 47.42 -20.27
N LEU A 9 14.79 46.37 -19.95
CA LEU A 9 14.31 44.97 -20.07
C LEU A 9 13.56 44.61 -18.76
N THR A 10 12.22 44.62 -18.79
CA THR A 10 11.37 44.17 -17.67
C THR A 10 11.30 42.62 -17.71
N THR A 11 12.01 41.97 -16.83
CA THR A 11 11.86 40.53 -16.54
C THR A 11 10.58 40.30 -15.76
N VAL A 12 9.57 39.74 -16.41
CA VAL A 12 8.37 39.22 -15.74
C VAL A 12 8.77 37.90 -15.06
N LEU A 13 8.97 37.91 -13.75
CA LEU A 13 9.05 36.69 -12.96
C LEU A 13 7.65 36.07 -12.93
N GLY A 14 7.43 35.06 -13.77
CA GLY A 14 6.28 34.18 -13.67
C GLY A 14 6.38 33.39 -12.36
N SER A 15 5.54 33.70 -11.38
CA SER A 15 5.34 32.83 -10.21
C SER A 15 4.85 31.47 -10.69
N PRO A 16 5.41 30.35 -10.22
CA PRO A 16 4.82 29.05 -10.52
C PRO A 16 3.40 29.05 -9.93
N LEU A 17 2.38 28.86 -10.77
CA LEU A 17 1.06 28.46 -10.29
C LEU A 17 1.28 27.11 -9.57
N SER A 18 1.30 27.14 -8.25
CA SER A 18 1.09 25.92 -7.46
C SER A 18 -0.35 25.47 -7.79
N GLY A 19 -0.47 24.53 -8.73
CA GLY A 19 -1.74 23.88 -8.98
C GLY A 19 -2.17 23.26 -7.64
N LEU A 20 -3.32 23.74 -7.14
CA LEU A 20 -3.91 23.17 -5.96
C LEU A 20 -4.30 21.74 -6.33
N ALA A 21 -3.84 20.78 -5.53
CA ALA A 21 -4.03 19.36 -5.80
C ALA A 21 -5.23 18.86 -5.01
N ALA A 22 -6.10 18.08 -5.67
CA ALA A 22 -7.24 17.45 -5.02
C ALA A 22 -6.79 16.33 -4.05
N SER A 23 -7.71 15.88 -3.22
CA SER A 23 -7.51 14.72 -2.37
C SER A 23 -8.74 13.83 -2.36
N LEU A 24 -8.53 12.52 -2.13
CA LEU A 24 -9.57 11.53 -1.95
C LEU A 24 -9.50 10.95 -0.55
N THR A 25 -10.62 11.02 0.18
CA THR A 25 -10.78 10.34 1.47
C THR A 25 -11.72 9.16 1.30
N LEU A 26 -11.26 7.96 1.71
CA LEU A 26 -12.08 6.76 1.78
C LEU A 26 -12.55 6.54 3.22
N THR A 27 -13.83 6.17 3.37
CA THR A 27 -14.37 5.53 4.59
C THR A 27 -14.82 4.13 4.22
N LEU A 28 -14.31 3.12 4.92
CA LEU A 28 -14.54 1.71 4.62
C LEU A 28 -15.07 0.97 5.86
N THR A 29 -16.21 0.31 5.70
CA THR A 29 -16.83 -0.51 6.75
C THR A 29 -17.17 -1.91 6.25
N ASP A 30 -17.23 -2.88 7.14
CA ASP A 30 -17.66 -4.24 6.84
C ASP A 30 -19.20 -4.39 6.82
N GLN A 31 -19.69 -5.60 6.61
CA GLN A 31 -21.12 -5.95 6.59
C GLN A 31 -21.82 -5.71 7.94
N ASP A 32 -21.08 -5.58 9.04
CA ASP A 32 -21.61 -5.27 10.38
C ASP A 32 -21.49 -3.77 10.73
N GLY A 33 -21.03 -2.94 9.78
CA GLY A 33 -20.77 -1.52 9.96
C GLY A 33 -19.51 -1.20 10.77
N ARG A 34 -18.60 -2.17 10.96
CA ARG A 34 -17.34 -1.97 11.69
C ARG A 34 -16.28 -1.39 10.75
N PRO A 35 -15.38 -0.50 11.24
CA PRO A 35 -14.24 -0.03 10.48
C PRO A 35 -13.38 -1.20 9.97
N VAL A 36 -12.91 -1.10 8.73
CA VAL A 36 -12.04 -2.11 8.10
C VAL A 36 -10.61 -1.64 8.09
N ASP A 37 -9.69 -2.46 8.59
CA ASP A 37 -8.25 -2.30 8.44
C ASP A 37 -7.72 -3.21 7.33
N ASP A 38 -6.42 -3.16 7.05
CA ASP A 38 -5.73 -4.05 6.10
C ASP A 38 -6.28 -4.00 4.65
N ALA A 39 -6.95 -2.92 4.27
CA ALA A 39 -7.31 -2.64 2.89
C ALA A 39 -6.33 -1.65 2.26
N VAL A 40 -6.30 -1.63 0.93
CA VAL A 40 -5.55 -0.64 0.14
C VAL A 40 -6.51 -0.01 -0.86
N VAL A 41 -6.56 1.33 -0.87
CA VAL A 41 -7.23 2.11 -1.92
C VAL A 41 -6.18 2.70 -2.84
N TYR A 42 -6.40 2.62 -4.14
CA TYR A 42 -5.47 3.15 -5.13
C TYR A 42 -6.19 3.64 -6.39
N ILE A 43 -5.55 4.57 -7.10
CA ILE A 43 -6.08 5.15 -8.35
C ILE A 43 -5.24 4.60 -9.49
N THR A 44 -5.86 3.81 -10.37
CA THR A 44 -5.16 3.17 -11.49
C THR A 44 -4.95 4.13 -12.66
N SER A 45 -5.87 5.08 -12.86
CA SER A 45 -5.75 6.10 -13.90
C SER A 45 -6.55 7.36 -13.56
N ILE A 46 -6.14 8.47 -14.20
CA ILE A 46 -6.86 9.75 -14.18
C ILE A 46 -7.12 10.14 -15.63
N ASN A 47 -8.39 10.41 -15.98
CA ASN A 47 -8.82 10.62 -17.36
C ASN A 47 -8.42 9.50 -18.34
N GLY A 48 -8.26 8.25 -17.83
CA GLY A 48 -7.79 7.10 -18.59
C GLY A 48 -6.26 7.00 -18.74
N GLU A 49 -5.50 7.92 -18.15
CA GLU A 49 -4.04 7.92 -18.17
C GLU A 49 -3.47 7.49 -16.82
N GLY A 50 -2.52 6.59 -16.82
CA GLY A 50 -1.73 6.20 -15.65
C GLY A 50 -0.53 7.13 -15.45
N ARG A 51 0.09 7.05 -14.29
CA ARG A 51 1.35 7.72 -13.98
C ARG A 51 2.33 6.73 -13.38
N THR A 52 3.55 6.72 -13.91
CA THR A 52 4.62 5.87 -13.39
C THR A 52 4.98 6.29 -11.96
N PRO A 53 4.95 5.37 -11.01
CA PRO A 53 5.33 5.65 -9.63
C PRO A 53 6.85 5.75 -9.47
N MET A 54 7.27 6.36 -8.37
CA MET A 54 8.67 6.30 -7.93
C MET A 54 8.87 5.10 -7.00
N PRO A 55 9.98 4.34 -7.16
CA PRO A 55 10.34 3.28 -6.23
C PRO A 55 10.54 3.81 -4.80
N GLN A 56 10.22 2.96 -3.82
CA GLN A 56 10.33 3.26 -2.40
C GLN A 56 11.19 2.19 -1.70
N THR A 57 11.61 2.46 -0.48
CA THR A 57 12.09 1.44 0.43
C THR A 57 11.08 1.33 1.57
N VAL A 58 10.51 0.15 1.74
CA VAL A 58 9.52 -0.14 2.77
C VAL A 58 9.95 -1.34 3.62
N GLU A 59 9.23 -1.56 4.72
CA GLU A 59 9.55 -2.59 5.68
C GLU A 59 8.31 -3.40 6.04
N VAL A 60 8.50 -4.72 6.19
CA VAL A 60 7.53 -5.66 6.74
C VAL A 60 8.26 -6.47 7.81
N ASP A 61 8.05 -6.10 9.07
CA ASP A 61 8.70 -6.73 10.23
C ASP A 61 8.01 -8.05 10.62
N GLN A 62 8.65 -8.82 11.45
CA GLN A 62 8.15 -10.07 12.03
C GLN A 62 8.14 -9.94 13.54
N ILE A 63 6.93 -9.87 14.11
CA ILE A 63 6.69 -9.60 15.53
C ILE A 63 5.60 -10.55 16.04
N ASN A 64 5.86 -11.31 17.11
CA ASN A 64 4.90 -12.23 17.71
C ASN A 64 4.32 -13.26 16.71
N GLU A 65 5.16 -13.82 15.86
CA GLU A 65 4.79 -14.80 14.83
C GLU A 65 3.79 -14.21 13.81
N ALA A 66 3.91 -12.92 13.47
CA ALA A 66 3.09 -12.23 12.47
C ALA A 66 3.93 -11.28 11.62
N PHE A 67 3.55 -11.08 10.36
CA PHE A 67 4.06 -10.00 9.51
C PHE A 67 3.39 -8.68 9.91
N VAL A 68 4.19 -7.62 10.13
CA VAL A 68 3.74 -6.31 10.59
C VAL A 68 4.31 -5.21 9.68
N PRO A 69 3.45 -4.47 8.99
CA PRO A 69 2.00 -4.61 8.94
C PRO A 69 1.57 -5.89 8.22
N HIS A 70 0.35 -6.36 8.50
CA HIS A 70 -0.22 -7.53 7.84
C HIS A 70 -0.42 -7.32 6.32
N VAL A 71 -0.79 -6.10 5.93
CA VAL A 71 -0.86 -5.64 4.55
C VAL A 71 0.07 -4.43 4.38
N ARG A 72 0.96 -4.51 3.37
CA ARG A 72 1.80 -3.42 2.93
C ARG A 72 1.51 -3.09 1.46
N ALA A 73 1.31 -1.82 1.14
CA ALA A 73 1.31 -1.34 -0.23
C ALA A 73 2.66 -0.70 -0.58
N THR A 74 3.12 -0.93 -1.80
CA THR A 74 4.34 -0.30 -2.33
C THR A 74 4.24 -0.17 -3.85
N THR A 75 5.24 0.43 -4.48
CA THR A 75 5.28 0.67 -5.93
C THR A 75 6.24 -0.29 -6.64
N VAL A 76 6.03 -0.49 -7.94
CA VAL A 76 6.96 -1.25 -8.79
C VAL A 76 8.37 -0.66 -8.70
N GLY A 77 9.38 -1.52 -8.61
CA GLY A 77 10.78 -1.16 -8.44
C GLY A 77 11.20 -0.89 -6.99
N SER A 78 10.29 -1.01 -6.02
CA SER A 78 10.58 -0.79 -4.61
C SER A 78 11.39 -1.92 -3.98
N LEU A 79 12.15 -1.55 -2.95
CA LEU A 79 12.89 -2.46 -2.09
C LEU A 79 12.11 -2.71 -0.80
N VAL A 80 11.99 -3.98 -0.41
CA VAL A 80 11.33 -4.36 0.84
C VAL A 80 12.33 -5.02 1.78
N ASN A 81 12.46 -4.46 2.98
CA ASN A 81 13.21 -5.05 4.07
C ASN A 81 12.26 -5.96 4.89
N PHE A 82 12.81 -7.08 5.35
CA PHE A 82 12.11 -8.02 6.23
C PHE A 82 12.89 -8.18 7.55
N PRO A 83 12.89 -7.18 8.46
CA PRO A 83 13.49 -7.38 9.77
C PRO A 83 12.73 -8.46 10.54
N ASN A 84 13.44 -9.12 11.45
CA ASN A 84 12.86 -10.07 12.40
C ASN A 84 13.13 -9.56 13.81
N SER A 85 12.17 -8.82 14.36
CA SER A 85 12.19 -8.29 15.73
C SER A 85 11.63 -9.29 16.76
N ASP A 86 11.29 -10.51 16.32
CA ASP A 86 10.80 -11.57 17.20
C ASP A 86 11.94 -12.29 17.93
N HIS A 87 11.60 -13.01 19.00
CA HIS A 87 12.53 -13.81 19.79
C HIS A 87 12.91 -15.15 19.12
N VAL A 88 12.19 -15.52 18.06
CA VAL A 88 12.41 -16.75 17.29
C VAL A 88 12.85 -16.43 15.86
N ARG A 89 13.55 -17.36 15.24
CA ARG A 89 13.91 -17.22 13.84
C ARG A 89 12.69 -17.43 12.96
N HIS A 90 12.61 -16.69 11.86
CA HIS A 90 11.57 -16.84 10.86
C HIS A 90 12.17 -17.06 9.48
N HIS A 91 11.36 -17.59 8.60
CA HIS A 91 11.60 -17.77 7.19
C HIS A 91 10.57 -16.93 6.43
N VAL A 92 10.96 -16.17 5.41
CA VAL A 92 10.03 -15.41 4.58
C VAL A 92 10.09 -15.93 3.16
N TYR A 93 8.94 -16.31 2.61
CA TYR A 93 8.88 -16.74 1.22
C TYR A 93 7.60 -16.27 0.53
N SER A 94 7.63 -16.27 -0.79
CA SER A 94 6.45 -16.10 -1.64
C SER A 94 6.59 -16.94 -2.90
N PHE A 95 5.45 -17.50 -3.35
CA PHE A 95 5.29 -18.18 -4.65
C PHE A 95 4.35 -17.40 -5.58
N SER A 96 4.03 -16.15 -5.24
CA SER A 96 3.16 -15.30 -6.07
C SER A 96 3.80 -14.99 -7.42
N GLU A 97 2.97 -14.88 -8.46
CA GLU A 97 3.42 -14.57 -9.82
C GLU A 97 4.15 -13.22 -9.89
N ALA A 98 3.69 -12.22 -9.11
CA ALA A 98 4.31 -10.91 -9.05
C ALA A 98 5.71 -10.95 -8.44
N LYS A 99 5.96 -11.85 -7.47
CA LYS A 99 7.29 -12.06 -6.87
C LYS A 99 7.43 -13.43 -6.23
N THR A 100 8.33 -14.23 -6.76
CA THR A 100 8.79 -15.48 -6.12
C THR A 100 10.14 -15.21 -5.48
N PHE A 101 10.26 -15.49 -4.17
CA PHE A 101 11.52 -15.33 -3.44
C PHE A 101 11.51 -16.13 -2.14
N GLU A 102 12.70 -16.29 -1.56
CA GLU A 102 12.91 -16.95 -0.29
C GLU A 102 14.03 -16.25 0.49
N VAL A 103 13.76 -15.91 1.75
CA VAL A 103 14.75 -15.50 2.74
C VAL A 103 14.86 -16.64 3.75
N PRO A 104 15.95 -17.42 3.75
CA PRO A 104 16.11 -18.58 4.63
C PRO A 104 16.04 -18.21 6.10
N LEU A 105 15.82 -19.18 6.96
CA LEU A 105 15.62 -19.01 8.40
C LEU A 105 16.66 -18.10 9.08
N TYR A 106 16.24 -16.95 9.58
CA TYR A 106 17.10 -15.90 10.16
C TYR A 106 16.51 -15.25 11.42
N SER A 107 17.32 -14.44 12.08
CA SER A 107 16.95 -13.49 13.14
C SER A 107 17.62 -12.14 12.85
N GLY A 108 17.05 -11.05 13.32
CA GLY A 108 17.55 -9.71 13.07
C GLY A 108 17.20 -9.20 11.66
N VAL A 109 18.09 -8.45 11.02
CA VAL A 109 17.85 -7.85 9.71
C VAL A 109 18.65 -8.62 8.65
N PRO A 110 18.01 -9.05 7.53
CA PRO A 110 18.72 -9.60 6.38
C PRO A 110 19.70 -8.58 5.80
N THR A 111 20.78 -9.06 5.20
CA THR A 111 21.82 -8.20 4.61
C THR A 111 21.39 -7.43 3.40
N GLU A 112 20.40 -7.92 2.66
CA GLU A 112 19.94 -7.30 1.43
C GLU A 112 18.41 -7.22 1.40
N PRO A 113 17.84 -6.07 0.98
CA PRO A 113 16.42 -5.96 0.74
C PRO A 113 16.01 -6.73 -0.51
N THR A 114 14.74 -7.12 -0.58
CA THR A 114 14.16 -7.80 -1.74
C THR A 114 13.57 -6.77 -2.71
N LEU A 115 13.95 -6.83 -4.00
CA LEU A 115 13.39 -5.98 -5.06
C LEU A 115 12.03 -6.51 -5.52
N PHE A 116 11.01 -5.65 -5.60
CA PHE A 116 9.67 -5.92 -6.11
C PHE A 116 9.46 -5.21 -7.45
N ASP A 117 9.77 -5.86 -8.52
CA ASP A 117 9.91 -5.31 -9.89
C ASP A 117 8.69 -5.54 -10.79
N LYS A 118 7.65 -6.22 -10.31
CA LYS A 118 6.42 -6.51 -11.05
C LYS A 118 5.20 -6.14 -10.21
N ALA A 119 4.23 -5.43 -10.80
CA ALA A 119 2.95 -5.13 -10.17
C ALA A 119 2.15 -6.41 -9.89
N GLY A 120 1.37 -6.41 -8.81
CA GLY A 120 0.48 -7.48 -8.42
C GLY A 120 0.53 -7.81 -6.93
N LEU A 121 -0.27 -8.78 -6.54
CA LEU A 121 -0.34 -9.26 -5.16
C LEU A 121 0.76 -10.27 -4.86
N VAL A 122 1.48 -10.03 -3.78
CA VAL A 122 2.48 -10.94 -3.23
C VAL A 122 2.03 -11.42 -1.86
N THR A 123 1.77 -12.72 -1.75
CA THR A 123 1.42 -13.38 -0.50
C THR A 123 2.70 -13.87 0.19
N LEU A 124 2.92 -13.45 1.41
CA LEU A 124 4.05 -13.85 2.26
C LEU A 124 3.66 -15.02 3.14
N GLY A 125 4.56 -15.97 3.31
CA GLY A 125 4.42 -17.08 4.22
C GLY A 125 5.69 -17.32 5.05
N CYS A 126 5.54 -18.03 6.17
CA CYS A 126 6.63 -18.54 6.98
C CYS A 126 6.58 -20.07 7.01
N ASN A 127 7.70 -20.75 6.73
CA ASN A 127 7.75 -22.23 6.61
C ASN A 127 7.63 -22.97 7.96
N ILE A 128 7.89 -22.29 9.07
CA ILE A 128 7.86 -22.90 10.41
C ILE A 128 6.63 -22.49 11.24
N HIS A 129 5.83 -21.54 10.75
CA HIS A 129 4.60 -21.11 11.39
C HIS A 129 3.49 -20.98 10.33
N ASP A 130 2.70 -22.05 10.13
CA ASP A 130 1.68 -22.16 9.09
C ASP A 130 0.59 -21.06 9.14
N HIS A 131 0.46 -20.39 10.27
CA HIS A 131 -0.50 -19.29 10.46
C HIS A 131 0.08 -17.92 10.08
N MET A 132 1.39 -17.81 9.90
CA MET A 132 2.06 -16.56 9.62
C MET A 132 1.91 -16.19 8.14
N LEU A 133 0.96 -15.33 7.86
CA LEU A 133 0.56 -14.87 6.55
C LEU A 133 0.62 -13.35 6.50
N GLY A 134 1.06 -12.79 5.38
CA GLY A 134 1.07 -11.36 5.11
C GLY A 134 0.93 -11.07 3.62
N TYR A 135 0.73 -9.81 3.27
CA TYR A 135 0.48 -9.41 1.90
C TYR A 135 1.25 -8.14 1.54
N ILE A 136 1.82 -8.14 0.33
CA ILE A 136 2.37 -6.93 -0.28
C ILE A 136 1.64 -6.69 -1.59
N LEU A 137 0.95 -5.54 -1.70
CA LEU A 137 0.34 -5.11 -2.95
C LEU A 137 1.31 -4.17 -3.66
N VAL A 138 1.88 -4.65 -4.76
CA VAL A 138 2.83 -3.90 -5.59
C VAL A 138 2.05 -3.17 -6.68
N LEU A 139 2.08 -1.85 -6.67
CA LEU A 139 1.27 -0.97 -7.51
C LEU A 139 2.11 -0.29 -8.59
N ASP A 140 1.53 -0.10 -9.75
CA ASP A 140 2.09 0.66 -10.87
C ASP A 140 1.57 2.11 -10.93
N THR A 141 1.03 2.59 -9.83
CA THR A 141 0.51 3.95 -9.63
C THR A 141 1.12 4.61 -8.40
N PRO A 142 1.36 5.93 -8.40
CA PRO A 142 1.83 6.66 -7.21
C PRO A 142 0.71 7.00 -6.22
N TRP A 143 -0.55 6.88 -6.62
CA TRP A 143 -1.71 7.31 -5.83
C TRP A 143 -2.34 6.12 -5.11
N PHE A 144 -1.95 5.89 -3.88
CA PHE A 144 -2.52 4.86 -3.03
C PHE A 144 -2.40 5.20 -1.54
N ALA A 145 -3.21 4.55 -0.73
CA ALA A 145 -3.11 4.60 0.73
C ALA A 145 -3.57 3.27 1.36
N GLU A 146 -2.91 2.88 2.44
CA GLU A 146 -3.35 1.80 3.32
C GLU A 146 -4.50 2.29 4.20
N VAL A 147 -5.57 1.50 4.32
CA VAL A 147 -6.72 1.84 5.17
C VAL A 147 -6.41 1.46 6.62
N ARG A 148 -6.61 2.41 7.53
CA ARG A 148 -6.42 2.24 8.96
C ARG A 148 -7.59 2.84 9.73
N GLY A 149 -8.15 2.09 10.68
CA GLY A 149 -9.35 2.50 11.41
C GLY A 149 -10.55 2.78 10.50
N GLY A 150 -10.66 2.07 9.37
CA GLY A 150 -11.70 2.27 8.37
C GLY A 150 -11.55 3.53 7.52
N SER A 151 -10.39 4.19 7.52
CA SER A 151 -10.17 5.42 6.75
C SER A 151 -8.82 5.40 6.03
N ALA A 152 -8.80 6.03 4.86
CA ALA A 152 -7.58 6.31 4.11
C ALA A 152 -7.68 7.63 3.37
N ARG A 153 -6.54 8.29 3.11
CA ARG A 153 -6.48 9.53 2.35
C ARG A 153 -5.36 9.47 1.31
N ILE A 154 -5.68 9.86 0.09
CA ILE A 154 -4.73 10.06 -1.00
C ILE A 154 -4.70 11.55 -1.30
N ASP A 155 -3.52 12.15 -1.19
CA ASP A 155 -3.28 13.56 -1.47
C ASP A 155 -2.62 13.75 -2.85
N ASP A 156 -2.51 15.00 -3.29
CA ASP A 156 -1.81 15.41 -4.52
C ASP A 156 -2.36 14.74 -5.79
N ILE A 157 -3.68 14.59 -5.84
CA ILE A 157 -4.37 13.99 -6.98
C ILE A 157 -4.67 15.09 -8.02
N PRO A 158 -4.28 14.93 -9.29
CA PRO A 158 -4.74 15.82 -10.36
C PRO A 158 -6.27 15.77 -10.54
N ALA A 159 -6.88 16.90 -10.90
CA ALA A 159 -8.30 16.96 -11.25
C ALA A 159 -8.60 16.07 -12.47
N GLY A 160 -9.75 15.41 -12.46
CA GLY A 160 -10.20 14.55 -13.56
C GLY A 160 -11.13 13.44 -13.16
N GLN A 161 -11.33 12.49 -14.08
CA GLN A 161 -12.06 11.26 -13.81
C GLN A 161 -11.09 10.21 -13.25
N LEU A 162 -11.28 9.82 -12.00
CA LEU A 162 -10.46 8.84 -11.31
C LEU A 162 -11.02 7.44 -11.50
N ALA A 163 -10.18 6.49 -11.90
CA ALA A 163 -10.47 5.06 -11.75
C ALA A 163 -9.87 4.59 -10.42
N VAL A 164 -10.72 4.32 -9.44
CA VAL A 164 -10.34 3.95 -8.07
C VAL A 164 -10.59 2.48 -7.85
N GLU A 165 -9.64 1.80 -7.24
CA GLU A 165 -9.78 0.42 -6.79
C GLU A 165 -9.54 0.28 -5.29
N ILE A 166 -10.26 -0.64 -4.66
CA ILE A 166 -10.09 -1.01 -3.25
C ILE A 166 -9.86 -2.52 -3.20
N TRP A 167 -8.77 -2.91 -2.58
CA TRP A 167 -8.38 -4.29 -2.34
C TRP A 167 -8.34 -4.61 -0.84
N HIS A 168 -8.73 -5.84 -0.49
CA HIS A 168 -8.58 -6.37 0.88
C HIS A 168 -8.41 -7.89 0.83
N PRO A 169 -7.53 -8.52 1.65
CA PRO A 169 -7.21 -9.95 1.56
C PRO A 169 -8.39 -10.88 1.82
N ARG A 170 -9.41 -10.42 2.51
CA ARG A 170 -10.62 -11.19 2.82
C ARG A 170 -11.85 -10.75 2.03
N LEU A 171 -11.71 -9.91 1.01
CA LEU A 171 -12.85 -9.45 0.20
C LEU A 171 -13.66 -10.64 -0.33
N LEU A 172 -14.97 -10.60 -0.14
CA LEU A 172 -15.89 -11.58 -0.71
C LEU A 172 -16.41 -11.05 -2.05
N GLY A 173 -16.34 -11.88 -3.10
CA GLY A 173 -16.74 -11.48 -4.45
C GLY A 173 -15.56 -11.16 -5.36
N PRO A 174 -15.55 -10.00 -6.06
CA PRO A 174 -14.48 -9.65 -6.99
C PRO A 174 -13.15 -9.42 -6.25
N GLU A 175 -12.05 -9.52 -6.99
CA GLU A 175 -10.70 -9.32 -6.43
C GLU A 175 -10.50 -7.90 -5.90
N THR A 176 -11.07 -6.89 -6.59
CA THR A 176 -11.09 -5.48 -6.18
C THR A 176 -12.48 -4.88 -6.36
N ILE A 177 -12.78 -3.85 -5.57
CA ILE A 177 -13.95 -2.99 -5.79
C ILE A 177 -13.51 -1.84 -6.68
N GLN A 178 -14.20 -1.65 -7.81
CA GLN A 178 -13.88 -0.60 -8.77
C GLN A 178 -14.91 0.52 -8.71
N ARG A 179 -14.43 1.77 -8.73
CA ARG A 179 -15.25 2.99 -8.74
C ARG A 179 -14.67 4.01 -9.71
N THR A 180 -15.56 4.83 -10.25
CA THR A 180 -15.17 6.00 -11.05
C THR A 180 -15.71 7.25 -10.38
N LEU A 181 -14.83 8.24 -10.15
CA LEU A 181 -15.15 9.49 -9.47
C LEU A 181 -14.64 10.67 -10.29
N GLY A 182 -15.47 11.72 -10.41
CA GLY A 182 -15.03 13.03 -10.93
C GLY A 182 -14.52 13.90 -9.79
N VAL A 183 -13.32 14.46 -9.93
CA VAL A 183 -12.69 15.35 -8.95
C VAL A 183 -12.26 16.64 -9.62
N GLY A 184 -12.69 17.79 -9.08
CA GLY A 184 -12.27 19.12 -9.54
C GLY A 184 -10.89 19.52 -9.04
N THR A 185 -10.38 20.65 -9.49
CA THR A 185 -9.21 21.30 -8.88
C THR A 185 -9.59 21.78 -7.48
N ASP A 186 -8.72 21.51 -6.50
CA ASP A 186 -8.91 21.88 -5.08
C ASP A 186 -10.06 21.15 -4.35
N ASP A 187 -10.61 20.10 -4.95
CA ASP A 187 -11.69 19.33 -4.37
C ASP A 187 -11.19 18.35 -3.28
N PHE A 188 -12.05 18.20 -2.28
CA PHE A 188 -11.95 17.13 -1.30
C PHE A 188 -12.98 16.06 -1.65
N ALA A 189 -12.60 15.10 -2.48
CA ALA A 189 -13.47 13.99 -2.81
C ALA A 189 -13.59 13.02 -1.64
N SER A 190 -14.79 12.47 -1.43
CA SER A 190 -15.03 11.43 -0.44
C SER A 190 -15.71 10.23 -1.07
N LEU A 191 -15.26 9.05 -0.69
CA LEU A 191 -15.83 7.76 -1.08
C LEU A 191 -16.17 6.99 0.19
N THR A 192 -17.41 6.54 0.32
CA THR A 192 -17.84 5.66 1.40
C THR A 192 -18.23 4.32 0.81
N GLU A 193 -17.61 3.25 1.29
CA GLU A 193 -17.85 1.88 0.82
C GLU A 193 -18.15 0.93 1.97
N HIS A 194 -19.02 -0.03 1.66
CA HIS A 194 -19.34 -1.16 2.52
C HIS A 194 -18.90 -2.45 1.83
N VAL A 195 -18.11 -3.26 2.52
CA VAL A 195 -17.53 -4.47 1.96
C VAL A 195 -18.00 -5.71 2.70
N GLU A 196 -18.19 -6.79 1.96
CA GLU A 196 -18.40 -8.10 2.57
C GLU A 196 -17.06 -8.82 2.70
N LEU A 197 -16.71 -9.21 3.92
CA LEU A 197 -15.45 -9.86 4.24
C LEU A 197 -15.68 -11.31 4.66
N ARG A 198 -14.86 -12.22 4.15
CA ARG A 198 -14.80 -13.59 4.68
C ARG A 198 -14.43 -13.53 6.16
N PRO A 199 -14.95 -14.44 6.98
CA PRO A 199 -14.58 -14.56 8.39
C PRO A 199 -13.06 -14.67 8.57
N GLU A 200 -12.55 -14.08 9.64
CA GLU A 200 -11.16 -14.24 10.02
C GLU A 200 -10.86 -15.70 10.33
N ARG A 201 -9.76 -16.23 9.79
CA ARG A 201 -9.31 -17.60 10.13
C ARG A 201 -8.80 -17.60 11.56
N THR A 202 -9.63 -18.01 12.51
CA THR A 202 -9.18 -18.28 13.87
C THR A 202 -8.25 -19.49 13.88
N VAL A 203 -6.94 -19.23 13.95
CA VAL A 203 -5.99 -20.31 14.20
C VAL A 203 -6.14 -20.74 15.66
N ARG A 204 -6.69 -21.91 15.90
CA ARG A 204 -6.65 -22.52 17.23
C ARG A 204 -5.19 -22.85 17.54
N ARG A 205 -4.52 -21.99 18.32
CA ARG A 205 -3.23 -22.37 18.90
C ARG A 205 -3.42 -23.67 19.69
N ALA A 206 -2.67 -24.70 19.32
CA ALA A 206 -2.66 -25.92 20.11
C ALA A 206 -2.29 -25.57 21.56
N PRO A 207 -2.97 -26.13 22.58
CA PRO A 207 -2.59 -25.85 23.96
C PRO A 207 -1.13 -26.25 24.15
N ARG A 208 -0.31 -25.29 24.67
CA ARG A 208 1.07 -25.60 25.06
C ARG A 208 1.00 -26.81 25.99
N ARG A 209 1.54 -27.96 25.55
CA ARG A 209 1.74 -29.09 26.44
C ARG A 209 2.62 -28.60 27.57
N GLY A 210 2.06 -28.56 28.77
CA GLY A 210 2.79 -28.22 29.96
C GLY A 210 4.02 -29.10 30.02
N SER A 211 5.19 -28.48 30.23
CA SER A 211 6.44 -29.23 30.53
C SER A 211 6.20 -30.00 31.77
N SER A 212 5.92 -31.32 31.66
CA SER A 212 6.03 -32.28 32.76
C SER A 212 7.50 -32.24 33.18
N ARG A 213 7.73 -31.68 34.37
CA ARG A 213 9.03 -31.83 35.04
C ARG A 213 9.18 -33.31 35.41
N TYR A 214 10.21 -33.90 34.85
CA TYR A 214 10.86 -35.09 35.46
C TYR A 214 12.11 -34.61 36.23
#